data_af8c2aed94bcb743218dde575eaafa22
#
_entry.id   af8c2aed94bcb743218dde575eaafa22
#
_cell.length_a   1.000
_cell.length_b   1.000
_cell.length_c   1.000
_cell.angle_alpha   90.00
_cell.angle_beta   90.00
_cell.angle_gamma   90.00
#
_symmetry.space_group_name_H-M   'P 1'
#
loop_
_entity.id
_entity.type
_entity.pdbx_description
1 polymer ?
#
loop_
_entity_poly.entity_id
_entity_poly.type
_entity_poly.pdbx_seq_one_letter_code
_entity_poly.pdbx_strand_id
1 'polypeptide(L)'
;MSDWLYQIRIKVSEKLSEDLRSVNDLELSKEINKIASENNSRLVCTFDAFAEYCEEAEREGIEHYELYHWTKSTIDNPEKKAKHLKSFAFYEGDNQIYSKELARSIERRLNDLDSGNDIIEINMIDSNPANNPQPPKRVD
;
A
#
# COMPACT_ATOMS: atom_id res chain seq x y z
N MET A 1 0.70 -1.73 -26.58
CA MET A 1 0.00 -2.37 -25.47
C MET A 1 0.21 -1.58 -24.20
N SER A 2 -0.85 -1.16 -23.56
CA SER A 2 -0.72 -0.41 -22.35
C SER A 2 -0.56 -1.34 -21.14
N ASP A 3 0.35 -0.98 -20.29
CA ASP A 3 0.55 -1.70 -19.04
C ASP A 3 -0.45 -1.16 -18.01
N TRP A 4 -1.21 -2.05 -17.44
CA TRP A 4 -2.16 -1.69 -16.41
C TRP A 4 -1.47 -1.67 -15.06
N LEU A 5 -1.92 -0.78 -14.19
CA LEU A 5 -1.47 -0.77 -12.79
C LEU A 5 -2.44 -1.59 -11.94
N TYR A 6 -1.88 -2.38 -11.05
CA TYR A 6 -2.66 -3.18 -10.12
C TYR A 6 -2.22 -2.88 -8.69
N GLN A 7 -3.17 -2.78 -7.79
CA GLN A 7 -2.86 -2.69 -6.37
C GLN A 7 -3.06 -4.05 -5.73
N ILE A 8 -2.06 -4.49 -4.99
CA ILE A 8 -2.22 -5.61 -4.07
C ILE A 8 -2.21 -4.98 -2.69
N ARG A 9 -3.32 -5.07 -1.98
CA ARG A 9 -3.49 -4.47 -0.68
C ARG A 9 -3.86 -5.54 0.34
N ILE A 10 -3.24 -5.48 1.50
CA ILE A 10 -3.56 -6.39 2.59
C ILE A 10 -3.99 -5.59 3.82
N LYS A 11 -4.93 -6.17 4.58
CA LYS A 11 -5.28 -5.68 5.92
C LYS A 11 -4.76 -6.71 6.90
N VAL A 12 -4.10 -6.24 7.95
CA VAL A 12 -3.42 -7.10 8.91
C VAL A 12 -3.85 -6.77 10.34
N SER A 13 -3.52 -7.68 11.27
CA SER A 13 -3.74 -7.43 12.68
C SER A 13 -2.84 -6.31 13.20
N GLU A 14 -3.19 -5.73 14.33
CA GLU A 14 -2.37 -4.71 14.98
C GLU A 14 -0.96 -5.22 15.26
N LYS A 15 -0.86 -6.45 15.76
CA LYS A 15 0.42 -7.10 16.07
C LYS A 15 1.30 -7.20 14.83
N LEU A 16 0.75 -7.68 13.73
CA LEU A 16 1.51 -7.81 12.48
C LEU A 16 1.88 -6.45 11.91
N SER A 17 0.97 -5.48 11.98
CA SER A 17 1.24 -4.12 11.53
C SER A 17 2.42 -3.50 12.27
N GLU A 18 2.43 -3.59 13.59
CA GLU A 18 3.52 -3.05 14.39
C GLU A 18 4.86 -3.67 14.02
N ASP A 19 4.89 -4.98 13.82
CA ASP A 19 6.10 -5.67 13.43
C ASP A 19 6.57 -5.30 12.02
N LEU A 20 5.65 -5.26 11.06
CA LEU A 20 5.97 -4.87 9.68
C LEU A 20 6.50 -3.44 9.58
N ARG A 21 6.06 -2.54 10.46
CA ARG A 21 6.49 -1.14 10.47
C ARG A 21 7.74 -0.91 11.33
N SER A 22 8.24 -1.93 11.98
CA SER A 22 9.39 -1.78 12.88
C SER A 22 10.48 -2.82 12.62
N VAL A 23 10.50 -3.91 13.40
CA VAL A 23 11.63 -4.84 13.42
C VAL A 23 11.58 -5.99 12.42
N ASN A 24 10.39 -6.34 11.92
CA ASN A 24 10.20 -7.45 10.98
C ASN A 24 10.73 -8.79 11.51
N ASP A 25 10.52 -9.06 12.80
CA ASP A 25 11.00 -10.27 13.45
C ASP A 25 10.04 -11.44 13.38
N LEU A 26 8.75 -11.18 13.21
CA LEU A 26 7.76 -12.25 13.10
C LEU A 26 7.99 -13.04 11.82
N GLU A 27 7.78 -14.36 11.89
CA GLU A 27 7.93 -15.23 10.73
C GLU A 27 7.06 -14.77 9.57
N LEU A 28 5.81 -14.38 9.87
CA LEU A 28 4.88 -13.91 8.86
C LEU A 28 5.35 -12.61 8.19
N SER A 29 5.94 -11.69 8.97
CA SER A 29 6.53 -10.46 8.41
C SER A 29 7.65 -10.78 7.43
N LYS A 30 8.52 -11.72 7.80
CA LYS A 30 9.62 -12.16 6.94
C LYS A 30 9.09 -12.78 5.64
N GLU A 31 8.05 -13.62 5.75
CA GLU A 31 7.43 -14.25 4.58
C GLU A 31 6.80 -13.23 3.64
N ILE A 32 6.10 -12.23 4.17
CA ILE A 32 5.48 -11.18 3.37
C ILE A 32 6.55 -10.35 2.65
N ASN A 33 7.59 -9.95 3.36
CA ASN A 33 8.69 -9.19 2.77
C ASN A 33 9.46 -10.00 1.73
N LYS A 34 9.58 -11.30 1.93
CA LYS A 34 10.19 -12.20 0.95
C LYS A 34 9.36 -12.25 -0.33
N ILE A 35 8.04 -12.35 -0.22
CA ILE A 35 7.14 -12.33 -1.37
C ILE A 35 7.35 -11.04 -2.17
N ALA A 36 7.40 -9.90 -1.48
CA ALA A 36 7.63 -8.61 -2.15
C ALA A 36 8.98 -8.60 -2.87
N SER A 37 10.05 -8.96 -2.17
CA SER A 37 11.41 -8.96 -2.70
C SER A 37 11.55 -9.87 -3.92
N GLU A 38 10.99 -11.07 -3.86
CA GLU A 38 11.06 -12.04 -4.96
C GLU A 38 10.25 -11.60 -6.18
N ASN A 39 9.33 -10.65 -6.01
CA ASN A 39 8.51 -10.10 -7.08
C ASN A 39 8.90 -8.65 -7.42
N ASN A 40 10.14 -8.28 -7.13
CA ASN A 40 10.68 -6.96 -7.45
C ASN A 40 9.88 -5.81 -6.84
N SER A 41 9.31 -6.05 -5.66
CA SER A 41 8.37 -5.14 -5.04
C SER A 41 8.78 -4.84 -3.61
N ARG A 42 8.10 -3.88 -3.00
CA ARG A 42 8.27 -3.56 -1.58
C ARG A 42 6.92 -3.32 -0.95
N LEU A 43 6.85 -3.54 0.34
CA LEU A 43 5.63 -3.33 1.11
C LEU A 43 5.62 -1.91 1.65
N VAL A 44 4.50 -1.21 1.49
CA VAL A 44 4.32 0.16 1.96
C VAL A 44 3.06 0.26 2.80
N CYS A 45 3.20 0.80 4.01
CA CYS A 45 2.04 1.05 4.87
C CYS A 45 1.23 2.22 4.31
N THR A 46 -0.07 2.05 4.22
CA THR A 46 -0.97 3.08 3.68
C THR A 46 -0.87 4.39 4.48
N PHE A 47 -0.82 4.31 5.81
CA PHE A 47 -0.66 5.50 6.64
C PHE A 47 0.66 6.23 6.31
N ASP A 48 1.74 5.48 6.18
CA ASP A 48 3.06 6.08 5.90
C ASP A 48 3.08 6.74 4.52
N ALA A 49 2.41 6.14 3.54
CA ALA A 49 2.31 6.73 2.19
C ALA A 49 1.52 8.04 2.23
N PHE A 50 0.43 8.09 3.00
CA PHE A 50 -0.37 9.30 3.15
C PHE A 50 0.43 10.39 3.88
N ALA A 51 1.19 10.02 4.91
CA ALA A 51 2.04 10.96 5.64
C ALA A 51 3.12 11.55 4.73
N GLU A 52 3.76 10.74 3.92
CA GLU A 52 4.76 11.20 2.93
C GLU A 52 4.15 12.16 1.92
N TYR A 53 2.95 11.86 1.44
CA TYR A 53 2.24 12.73 0.50
C TYR A 53 2.01 14.12 1.13
N CYS A 54 1.56 14.16 2.38
CA CYS A 54 1.33 15.42 3.08
C CYS A 54 2.63 16.18 3.33
N GLU A 55 3.70 15.48 3.71
CA GLU A 55 5.02 16.10 3.93
C GLU A 55 5.55 16.71 2.64
N GLU A 56 5.42 15.98 1.52
CA GLU A 56 5.84 16.48 0.22
C GLU A 56 5.04 17.73 -0.16
N ALA A 57 3.72 17.70 0.04
CA ALA A 57 2.84 18.83 -0.27
C ALA A 57 3.21 20.06 0.55
N GLU A 58 3.49 19.88 1.84
CA GLU A 58 3.88 20.97 2.73
C GLU A 58 5.23 21.57 2.36
N ARG A 59 6.13 20.76 1.84
CA ARG A 59 7.46 21.20 1.40
C ARG A 59 7.42 21.87 0.03
N GLU A 60 6.65 21.33 -0.91
CA GLU A 60 6.62 21.75 -2.30
C GLU A 60 5.50 22.73 -2.65
N GLY A 61 4.54 22.93 -1.76
CA GLY A 61 3.38 23.79 -1.97
C GLY A 61 2.09 23.00 -2.05
N ILE A 62 1.22 23.17 -1.05
CA ILE A 62 0.00 22.38 -0.94
C ILE A 62 -0.99 22.62 -2.09
N GLU A 63 -0.90 23.78 -2.75
CA GLU A 63 -1.76 24.12 -3.88
C GLU A 63 -1.55 23.22 -5.10
N HIS A 64 -0.41 22.52 -5.17
CA HIS A 64 -0.09 21.59 -6.25
C HIS A 64 -0.59 20.17 -5.99
N TYR A 65 -1.18 19.91 -4.82
CA TYR A 65 -1.58 18.56 -4.38
C TYR A 65 -3.07 18.53 -4.10
N GLU A 66 -3.85 18.10 -5.09
CA GLU A 66 -5.33 18.12 -5.01
C GLU A 66 -5.90 17.38 -3.81
N LEU A 67 -5.25 16.33 -3.37
CA LEU A 67 -5.75 15.49 -2.28
C LEU A 67 -5.18 15.88 -0.91
N TYR A 68 -4.41 16.96 -0.82
CA TYR A 68 -3.72 17.31 0.43
C TYR A 68 -4.69 17.43 1.62
N HIS A 69 -5.73 18.25 1.49
CA HIS A 69 -6.65 18.51 2.60
C HIS A 69 -7.40 17.25 3.02
N TRP A 70 -7.83 16.45 2.05
CA TRP A 70 -8.48 15.18 2.33
C TRP A 70 -7.53 14.21 3.03
N THR A 71 -6.32 14.07 2.50
CA THR A 71 -5.32 13.15 3.05
C THR A 71 -4.91 13.57 4.46
N LYS A 72 -4.66 14.86 4.66
CA LYS A 72 -4.30 15.40 5.97
C LYS A 72 -5.42 15.16 7.00
N SER A 73 -6.65 15.42 6.63
CA SER A 73 -7.80 15.16 7.47
C SER A 73 -7.92 13.68 7.83
N THR A 74 -7.60 12.82 6.89
CA THR A 74 -7.64 11.36 7.08
C THR A 74 -6.60 10.90 8.09
N ILE A 75 -5.35 11.34 7.95
CA ILE A 75 -4.28 10.91 8.88
C ILE A 75 -4.39 11.55 10.26
N ASP A 76 -5.07 12.68 10.37
CA ASP A 76 -5.31 13.34 11.65
C ASP A 76 -6.51 12.77 12.41
N ASN A 77 -7.36 11.99 11.74
CA ASN A 77 -8.51 11.36 12.37
C ASN A 77 -8.08 10.04 13.04
N PRO A 78 -8.23 9.91 14.38
CA PRO A 78 -7.74 8.72 15.10
C PRO A 78 -8.28 7.38 14.59
N GLU A 79 -9.56 7.33 14.23
CA GLU A 79 -10.17 6.09 13.74
C GLU A 79 -9.63 5.70 12.36
N LYS A 80 -9.51 6.67 11.46
CA LYS A 80 -8.98 6.43 10.12
C LYS A 80 -7.49 6.12 10.17
N LYS A 81 -6.76 6.80 11.04
CA LYS A 81 -5.34 6.52 11.26
C LYS A 81 -5.15 5.06 11.69
N ALA A 82 -5.92 4.59 12.67
CA ALA A 82 -5.82 3.22 13.15
C ALA A 82 -6.08 2.21 12.02
N LYS A 83 -7.06 2.49 11.16
CA LYS A 83 -7.38 1.65 10.01
C LYS A 83 -6.22 1.60 9.01
N HIS A 84 -5.67 2.75 8.66
CA HIS A 84 -4.61 2.84 7.66
C HIS A 84 -3.26 2.31 8.15
N LEU A 85 -3.02 2.33 9.46
CA LEU A 85 -1.83 1.70 10.03
C LEU A 85 -1.82 0.19 9.82
N LYS A 86 -2.98 -0.43 9.67
CA LYS A 86 -3.13 -1.86 9.44
C LYS A 86 -3.32 -2.23 7.96
N SER A 87 -3.21 -1.26 7.07
CA SER A 87 -3.34 -1.46 5.63
C SER A 87 -1.99 -1.29 4.93
N PHE A 88 -1.61 -2.26 4.12
CA PHE A 88 -0.34 -2.25 3.39
C PHE A 88 -0.59 -2.55 1.93
N ALA A 89 0.25 -1.98 1.06
CA ALA A 89 0.19 -2.22 -0.38
C ALA A 89 1.58 -2.60 -0.89
N PHE A 90 1.62 -3.34 -1.99
CA PHE A 90 2.85 -3.73 -2.65
C PHE A 90 3.14 -2.74 -3.78
N TYR A 91 4.35 -2.19 -3.79
CA TYR A 91 4.80 -1.22 -4.79
C TYR A 91 5.97 -1.78 -5.58
N GLU A 92 5.96 -1.53 -6.87
CA GLU A 92 7.09 -1.79 -7.77
C GLU A 92 7.75 -0.44 -8.03
N GLY A 93 8.90 -0.20 -7.38
CA GLY A 93 9.51 1.14 -7.36
C GLY A 93 8.65 2.11 -6.56
N ASP A 94 8.29 3.23 -7.15
CA ASP A 94 7.45 4.24 -6.50
C ASP A 94 5.97 4.13 -6.86
N ASN A 95 5.60 3.10 -7.62
CA ASN A 95 4.25 2.92 -8.14
C ASN A 95 3.68 1.55 -7.79
N GLN A 96 2.39 1.39 -8.05
CA GLN A 96 1.74 0.10 -7.95
C GLN A 96 2.30 -0.88 -8.98
N ILE A 97 1.95 -2.14 -8.84
CA ILE A 97 2.44 -3.20 -9.72
C ILE A 97 1.90 -2.99 -11.15
N TYR A 98 2.78 -3.00 -12.15
CA TYR A 98 2.36 -2.81 -13.54
C TYR A 98 1.83 -4.09 -14.17
N SER A 99 2.49 -5.21 -13.91
CA SER A 99 2.16 -6.47 -14.57
C SER A 99 1.04 -7.21 -13.85
N LYS A 100 0.00 -7.60 -14.60
CA LYS A 100 -1.09 -8.42 -14.07
C LYS A 100 -0.57 -9.78 -13.58
N GLU A 101 0.39 -10.36 -14.31
CA GLU A 101 0.98 -11.63 -13.92
C GLU A 101 1.72 -11.53 -12.59
N LEU A 102 2.47 -10.46 -12.41
CA LEU A 102 3.19 -10.21 -11.17
C LEU A 102 2.23 -9.99 -10.01
N ALA A 103 1.18 -9.20 -10.23
CA ALA A 103 0.15 -8.95 -9.23
C ALA A 103 -0.52 -10.26 -8.78
N ARG A 104 -0.87 -11.11 -9.74
CA ARG A 104 -1.48 -12.41 -9.44
C ARG A 104 -0.53 -13.34 -8.71
N SER A 105 0.76 -13.30 -9.05
CA SER A 105 1.78 -14.07 -8.35
C SER A 105 1.85 -13.70 -6.88
N ILE A 106 1.87 -12.39 -6.60
CA ILE A 106 1.88 -11.87 -5.22
C ILE A 106 0.61 -12.29 -4.49
N GLU A 107 -0.54 -12.10 -5.10
CA GLU A 107 -1.82 -12.47 -4.51
C GLU A 107 -1.89 -13.95 -4.16
N ARG A 108 -1.47 -14.81 -5.09
CA ARG A 108 -1.47 -16.26 -4.89
C ARG A 108 -0.57 -16.65 -3.73
N ARG A 109 0.63 -16.10 -3.69
CA ARG A 109 1.58 -16.42 -2.63
C ARG A 109 1.10 -15.96 -1.26
N LEU A 110 0.42 -14.81 -1.20
CA LEU A 110 -0.18 -14.33 0.04
C LEU A 110 -1.30 -15.26 0.50
N ASN A 111 -2.13 -15.73 -0.43
CA ASN A 111 -3.22 -16.66 -0.09
C ASN A 111 -2.71 -18.02 0.37
N ASP A 112 -1.51 -18.41 -0.05
CA ASP A 112 -0.90 -19.68 0.35
C ASP A 112 -0.23 -19.62 1.72
N LEU A 113 -0.09 -18.43 2.31
CA LEU A 113 0.51 -18.28 3.63
C LEU A 113 -0.44 -18.77 4.71
N ASP A 114 0.12 -19.50 5.67
CA ASP A 114 -0.58 -19.84 6.90
C ASP A 114 -0.48 -18.65 7.86
N SER A 115 -1.43 -17.72 7.74
CA SER A 115 -1.40 -16.46 8.48
C SER A 115 -2.27 -16.48 9.74
N GLY A 116 -3.04 -17.54 9.96
CA GLY A 116 -3.99 -17.56 11.05
C GLY A 116 -4.95 -16.40 10.93
N ASN A 117 -5.01 -15.55 11.96
CA ASN A 117 -5.87 -14.37 11.96
C ASN A 117 -5.10 -13.07 11.73
N ASP A 118 -3.82 -13.14 11.37
CA ASP A 118 -2.97 -11.94 11.25
C ASP A 118 -3.10 -11.24 9.90
N ILE A 119 -3.37 -11.97 8.83
CA ILE A 119 -3.76 -11.36 7.56
C ILE A 119 -5.28 -11.47 7.46
N ILE A 120 -5.96 -10.33 7.55
CA ILE A 120 -7.42 -10.27 7.63
C ILE A 120 -8.06 -10.27 6.25
N GLU A 121 -7.43 -9.57 5.30
CA GLU A 121 -7.99 -9.39 3.97
C GLU A 121 -6.88 -9.20 2.95
N ILE A 122 -7.06 -9.79 1.76
CA ILE A 122 -6.16 -9.64 0.63
C ILE A 122 -7.00 -9.18 -0.56
N ASN A 123 -6.64 -8.04 -1.16
CA ASN A 123 -7.37 -7.48 -2.31
C ASN A 123 -6.43 -7.18 -3.45
N MET A 124 -6.84 -7.57 -4.66
CA MET A 124 -6.20 -7.15 -5.89
C MET A 124 -7.15 -6.18 -6.58
N ILE A 125 -6.68 -4.97 -6.86
CA ILE A 125 -7.49 -3.89 -7.41
C ILE A 125 -6.93 -3.47 -8.75
N ASP A 126 -7.80 -3.40 -9.76
CA ASP A 126 -7.44 -2.85 -11.08
C ASP A 126 -7.39 -1.32 -10.95
N SER A 127 -6.22 -0.74 -11.15
CA SER A 127 -6.02 0.71 -11.09
C SER A 127 -5.90 1.34 -12.48
N ASN A 128 -6.31 0.61 -13.53
CA ASN A 128 -6.35 1.16 -14.88
C ASN A 128 -7.25 2.41 -14.90
N PRO A 129 -6.74 3.58 -15.31
CA PRO A 129 -7.55 4.80 -15.34
C PRO A 129 -8.81 4.72 -16.19
N ALA A 130 -8.85 3.84 -17.18
CA ALA A 130 -10.05 3.63 -17.99
C ALA A 130 -11.18 3.00 -17.19
N ASN A 131 -10.86 2.17 -16.19
CA ASN A 131 -11.83 1.48 -15.35
C ASN A 131 -11.97 2.10 -13.97
N ASN A 132 -10.93 2.81 -13.52
CA ASN A 132 -10.86 3.37 -12.17
C ASN A 132 -10.01 4.64 -12.17
N PRO A 133 -10.56 5.77 -12.68
CA PRO A 133 -9.81 7.02 -12.77
C PRO A 133 -9.28 7.51 -11.43
N GLN A 134 -8.01 7.92 -11.42
CA GLN A 134 -7.35 8.44 -10.23
C GLN A 134 -6.82 9.83 -10.50
N PRO A 135 -6.88 10.76 -9.52
CA PRO A 135 -6.27 12.07 -9.69
C PRO A 135 -4.75 11.95 -9.71
N PRO A 136 -4.04 12.85 -10.38
CA PRO A 136 -2.58 12.84 -10.36
C PRO A 136 -2.08 13.19 -8.96
N LYS A 137 -0.89 12.69 -8.62
CA LYS A 137 -0.27 12.98 -7.33
C LYS A 137 -0.01 14.48 -7.20
N ARG A 138 0.46 15.11 -8.27
CA ARG A 138 0.81 16.53 -8.30
C ARG A 138 0.25 17.19 -9.54
N VAL A 139 -0.27 18.40 -9.38
CA VAL A 139 -0.76 19.25 -10.47
C VAL A 139 0.09 20.51 -10.50
N ASP A 140 0.71 20.78 -11.66
CA ASP A 140 1.56 21.98 -11.84
C ASP A 140 0.79 23.12 -12.51
#